data_e1437bf84db4faa181cb09808b1faf6d
#
_entry.id   e1437bf84db4faa181cb09808b1faf6d
#
_cell.length_a   1.000
_cell.length_b   1.000
_cell.length_c   1.000
_cell.angle_alpha   90.00
_cell.angle_beta   90.00
_cell.angle_gamma   90.00
#
_symmetry.space_group_name_H-M   'P 1'
#
loop_
_entity.id
_entity.type
_entity.pdbx_description
1 polymer ?
#
loop_
_entity_poly.entity_id
_entity_poly.type
_entity_poly.pdbx_seq_one_letter_code
_entity_poly.pdbx_strand_id
1 'polypeptide(L)'
;MGVILVFDNKIQPSYTYFSHLLYWLQRLSGIGVLLFIIAHIWNAKLGPWIAGTWGTHFEHLSSGFTDPETGMLTKTVYVLGVLGAVFHFANGINTFCMTWGIALTPTSQKKVRSFSFLVFIILTASAFYALAAIW
;
A
#
# COMPACT_ATOMS: atom_id res chain seq x y z
N MET A 1 9.57 8.76 -15.56
CA MET A 1 9.78 10.01 -14.79
C MET A 1 9.64 9.81 -13.28
N GLY A 2 8.66 9.07 -12.76
CA GLY A 2 8.45 8.88 -11.31
C GLY A 2 9.64 8.27 -10.54
N VAL A 3 10.35 7.29 -11.12
CA VAL A 3 11.48 6.61 -10.46
C VAL A 3 12.69 7.55 -10.28
N ILE A 4 12.94 8.43 -11.24
CA ILE A 4 14.05 9.40 -11.16
C ILE A 4 13.80 10.43 -10.05
N LEU A 5 12.56 10.87 -9.86
CA LEU A 5 12.16 11.80 -8.80
C LEU A 5 12.31 11.20 -7.38
N VAL A 6 12.38 9.87 -7.25
CA VAL A 6 12.64 9.21 -5.96
C VAL A 6 14.07 9.53 -5.46
N PHE A 7 15.03 9.64 -6.36
CA PHE A 7 16.44 9.81 -6.03
C PHE A 7 16.93 11.27 -6.06
N ASP A 8 16.21 12.17 -6.75
CA ASP A 8 16.63 13.56 -6.95
C ASP A 8 15.96 14.52 -5.95
N ASN A 9 16.22 14.33 -4.67
CA ASN A 9 15.59 15.12 -3.61
C ASN A 9 16.55 15.90 -2.76
N LYS A 10 16.48 17.23 -2.89
CA LYS A 10 17.09 18.16 -1.95
C LYS A 10 16.27 18.22 -0.66
N ILE A 11 16.94 17.94 0.45
CA ILE A 11 16.38 18.10 1.80
C ILE A 11 16.01 19.58 1.98
N GLN A 12 14.71 19.88 2.12
CA GLN A 12 14.27 21.24 2.45
C GLN A 12 14.29 21.44 3.96
N PRO A 13 15.11 22.37 4.48
CA PRO A 13 15.25 22.58 5.93
C PRO A 13 13.99 23.06 6.64
N SER A 14 12.98 23.53 5.89
CA SER A 14 11.75 24.12 6.43
C SER A 14 10.67 23.10 6.82
N TYR A 15 10.87 21.79 6.52
CA TYR A 15 9.92 20.76 6.92
C TYR A 15 10.20 20.24 8.33
N THR A 16 9.14 20.06 9.11
CA THR A 16 9.24 19.36 10.40
C THR A 16 9.64 17.90 10.15
N TYR A 17 10.35 17.26 11.09
CA TYR A 17 10.79 15.88 11.02
C TYR A 17 9.66 14.91 10.61
N PHE A 18 8.45 15.13 11.11
CA PHE A 18 7.28 14.31 10.79
C PHE A 18 6.84 14.43 9.33
N SER A 19 6.89 15.62 8.74
CA SER A 19 6.56 15.82 7.32
C SER A 19 7.58 15.17 6.41
N HIS A 20 8.85 15.16 6.81
CA HIS A 20 9.91 14.47 6.11
C HIS A 20 9.70 12.95 6.11
N LEU A 21 9.34 12.40 7.27
CA LEU A 21 9.06 10.96 7.41
C LEU A 21 7.90 10.53 6.50
N LEU A 22 6.77 11.25 6.54
CA LEU A 22 5.61 10.95 5.69
C LEU A 22 5.94 11.02 4.20
N TYR A 23 6.78 11.95 3.81
CA TYR A 23 7.23 12.08 2.44
C TYR A 23 8.05 10.86 1.97
N TRP A 24 9.02 10.41 2.76
CA TRP A 24 9.80 9.22 2.46
C TRP A 24 8.96 7.96 2.48
N LEU A 25 8.07 7.82 3.46
CA LEU A 25 7.15 6.69 3.55
C LEU A 25 6.21 6.64 2.33
N GLN A 26 5.75 7.79 1.83
CA GLN A 26 4.93 7.83 0.61
C GLN A 26 5.66 7.28 -0.61
N ARG A 27 6.94 7.59 -0.76
CA ARG A 27 7.75 7.09 -1.88
C ARG A 27 8.09 5.62 -1.73
N LEU A 28 8.53 5.24 -0.55
CA LEU A 28 8.87 3.85 -0.25
C LEU A 28 7.65 2.94 -0.38
N SER A 29 6.49 3.37 0.13
CA SER A 29 5.24 2.63 -0.01
C SER A 29 4.81 2.52 -1.48
N GLY A 30 5.03 3.54 -2.31
CA GLY A 30 4.75 3.48 -3.75
C GLY A 30 5.54 2.38 -4.47
N ILE A 31 6.84 2.26 -4.17
CA ILE A 31 7.67 1.18 -4.70
C ILE A 31 7.19 -0.17 -4.15
N GLY A 32 6.92 -0.25 -2.85
CA GLY A 32 6.41 -1.46 -2.21
C GLY A 32 5.08 -1.93 -2.81
N VAL A 33 4.16 -1.01 -3.07
CA VAL A 33 2.86 -1.29 -3.73
C VAL A 33 3.07 -1.82 -5.14
N LEU A 34 3.98 -1.21 -5.92
CA LEU A 34 4.28 -1.70 -7.27
C LEU A 34 4.78 -3.15 -7.24
N LEU A 35 5.74 -3.45 -6.39
CA LEU A 35 6.27 -4.81 -6.23
C LEU A 35 5.20 -5.79 -5.73
N PHE A 36 4.38 -5.37 -4.78
CA PHE A 36 3.29 -6.17 -4.24
C PHE A 36 2.23 -6.48 -5.31
N ILE A 37 1.84 -5.50 -6.13
CA ILE A 37 0.87 -5.69 -7.21
C ILE A 37 1.42 -6.68 -8.25
N ILE A 38 2.69 -6.57 -8.62
CA ILE A 38 3.33 -7.50 -9.56
C ILE A 38 3.29 -8.94 -9.00
N ALA A 39 3.72 -9.12 -7.74
CA ALA A 39 3.70 -10.42 -7.08
C ALA A 39 2.26 -10.96 -6.91
N HIS A 40 1.31 -10.09 -6.54
CA HIS A 40 -0.09 -10.46 -6.38
C HIS A 40 -0.73 -10.91 -7.70
N ILE A 41 -0.53 -10.16 -8.79
CA ILE A 41 -1.05 -10.53 -10.11
C ILE A 41 -0.40 -11.82 -10.60
N TRP A 42 0.89 -12.00 -10.35
CA TRP A 42 1.59 -13.24 -10.70
C TRP A 42 0.96 -14.44 -10.00
N ASN A 43 0.84 -14.37 -8.69
CA ASN A 43 0.31 -15.49 -7.90
C ASN A 43 -1.19 -15.72 -8.10
N ALA A 44 -1.98 -14.65 -8.21
CA ALA A 44 -3.43 -14.76 -8.27
C ALA A 44 -3.96 -15.04 -9.68
N LYS A 45 -3.23 -14.69 -10.73
CA LYS A 45 -3.77 -14.75 -12.09
C LYS A 45 -2.82 -15.35 -13.11
N LEU A 46 -1.61 -14.81 -13.26
CA LEU A 46 -0.67 -15.21 -14.31
C LEU A 46 -0.13 -16.63 -14.11
N GLY A 47 0.29 -16.98 -12.90
CA GLY A 47 0.80 -18.32 -12.59
C GLY A 47 -0.23 -19.41 -12.88
N PRO A 48 -1.44 -19.35 -12.30
CA PRO A 48 -2.52 -20.29 -12.60
C PRO A 48 -2.91 -20.31 -14.08
N TRP A 49 -2.88 -19.18 -14.76
CA TRP A 49 -3.16 -19.12 -16.19
C TRP A 49 -2.14 -19.89 -17.04
N ILE A 50 -0.86 -19.66 -16.79
CA ILE A 50 0.24 -20.35 -17.51
C ILE A 50 0.23 -21.84 -17.19
N ALA A 51 -0.11 -22.22 -15.95
CA ALA A 51 -0.21 -23.62 -15.52
C ALA A 51 -1.48 -24.34 -16.01
N GLY A 52 -2.43 -23.64 -16.65
CA GLY A 52 -3.69 -24.23 -17.11
C GLY A 52 -4.69 -24.57 -15.97
N THR A 53 -4.47 -24.08 -14.78
CA THR A 53 -5.28 -24.37 -13.57
C THR A 53 -6.35 -23.31 -13.31
N TRP A 54 -7.00 -22.82 -14.38
CA TRP A 54 -8.09 -21.86 -14.27
C TRP A 54 -9.25 -22.42 -13.44
N GLY A 55 -9.71 -21.67 -12.44
CA GLY A 55 -10.87 -22.01 -11.63
C GLY A 55 -10.57 -22.36 -10.17
N THR A 56 -9.30 -22.61 -9.81
CA THR A 56 -8.88 -22.95 -8.44
C THR A 56 -8.19 -21.79 -7.71
N HIS A 57 -8.54 -20.53 -8.06
CA HIS A 57 -7.85 -19.35 -7.55
C HIS A 57 -7.88 -19.23 -6.03
N PHE A 58 -9.02 -19.51 -5.40
CA PHE A 58 -9.14 -19.43 -3.95
C PHE A 58 -8.34 -20.54 -3.26
N GLU A 59 -8.42 -21.76 -3.75
CA GLU A 59 -7.68 -22.91 -3.20
C GLU A 59 -6.18 -22.73 -3.35
N HIS A 60 -5.73 -22.21 -4.50
CA HIS A 60 -4.32 -21.94 -4.74
C HIS A 60 -3.79 -20.83 -3.84
N LEU A 61 -4.55 -19.74 -3.63
CA LEU A 61 -4.18 -18.68 -2.69
C LEU A 61 -4.15 -19.20 -1.25
N SER A 62 -5.19 -19.91 -0.81
CA SER A 62 -5.28 -20.41 0.56
C SER A 62 -4.19 -21.45 0.87
N SER A 63 -3.85 -22.31 -0.09
CA SER A 63 -2.73 -23.25 0.05
C SER A 63 -1.40 -22.54 0.25
N GLY A 64 -1.15 -21.44 -0.45
CA GLY A 64 0.05 -20.63 -0.27
C GLY A 64 0.18 -20.00 1.12
N PHE A 65 -0.93 -19.76 1.82
CA PHE A 65 -0.92 -19.26 3.20
C PHE A 65 -0.77 -20.37 4.24
N THR A 66 -1.13 -21.60 3.92
CA THR A 66 -1.10 -22.75 4.83
C THR A 66 0.13 -23.63 4.64
N ASP A 67 0.95 -23.35 3.63
CA ASP A 67 2.18 -24.09 3.35
C ASP A 67 3.15 -24.05 4.56
N PRO A 68 3.68 -25.19 5.04
CA PRO A 68 4.55 -25.24 6.21
C PRO A 68 5.87 -24.47 6.03
N GLU A 69 6.40 -24.41 4.80
CA GLU A 69 7.71 -23.78 4.53
C GLU A 69 7.58 -22.30 4.17
N THR A 70 6.59 -21.93 3.37
CA THR A 70 6.46 -20.58 2.78
C THR A 70 5.29 -19.77 3.32
N GLY A 71 4.36 -20.42 4.02
CA GLY A 71 3.11 -19.78 4.46
C GLY A 71 3.32 -18.57 5.38
N MET A 72 4.29 -18.61 6.27
CA MET A 72 4.60 -17.47 7.14
C MET A 72 5.19 -16.29 6.36
N LEU A 73 6.05 -16.57 5.38
CA LEU A 73 6.60 -15.55 4.49
C LEU A 73 5.50 -14.91 3.63
N THR A 74 4.63 -15.75 3.07
CA THR A 74 3.48 -15.31 2.26
C THR A 74 2.57 -14.40 3.08
N LYS A 75 2.19 -14.79 4.30
CA LYS A 75 1.39 -13.96 5.21
C LYS A 75 2.05 -12.62 5.49
N THR A 76 3.34 -12.63 5.79
CA THR A 76 4.10 -11.41 6.08
C THR A 76 4.12 -10.46 4.89
N VAL A 77 4.37 -10.98 3.69
CA VAL A 77 4.38 -10.20 2.45
C VAL A 77 3.02 -9.58 2.17
N TYR A 78 1.93 -10.35 2.37
CA TYR A 78 0.57 -9.83 2.18
C TYR A 78 0.20 -8.77 3.21
N VAL A 79 0.52 -8.96 4.48
CA VAL A 79 0.27 -7.95 5.52
C VAL A 79 1.02 -6.66 5.22
N LEU A 80 2.31 -6.75 4.91
CA LEU A 80 3.12 -5.57 4.61
C LEU A 80 2.67 -4.90 3.30
N GLY A 81 2.35 -5.69 2.27
CA GLY A 81 1.86 -5.19 1.00
C GLY A 81 0.54 -4.44 1.14
N VAL A 82 -0.40 -5.00 1.87
CA VAL A 82 -1.71 -4.38 2.15
C VAL A 82 -1.56 -3.12 2.99
N LEU A 83 -0.78 -3.16 4.07
CA LEU A 83 -0.52 -1.96 4.89
C LEU A 83 0.18 -0.86 4.07
N GLY A 84 1.14 -1.23 3.24
CA GLY A 84 1.81 -0.31 2.32
C GLY A 84 0.84 0.33 1.33
N ALA A 85 -0.06 -0.46 0.73
CA ALA A 85 -1.07 0.02 -0.21
C ALA A 85 -2.08 0.96 0.45
N VAL A 86 -2.61 0.59 1.61
CA VAL A 86 -3.56 1.41 2.36
C VAL A 86 -2.92 2.72 2.81
N PHE A 87 -1.69 2.66 3.32
CA PHE A 87 -0.93 3.85 3.69
C PHE A 87 -0.68 4.76 2.48
N HIS A 88 -0.20 4.19 1.37
CA HIS A 88 0.09 4.93 0.15
C HIS A 88 -1.14 5.66 -0.36
N PHE A 89 -2.28 4.98 -0.39
CA PHE A 89 -3.54 5.56 -0.83
C PHE A 89 -4.02 6.66 0.12
N ALA A 90 -4.10 6.39 1.41
CA ALA A 90 -4.61 7.34 2.40
C ALA A 90 -3.74 8.60 2.50
N ASN A 91 -2.41 8.44 2.60
CA ASN A 91 -1.51 9.59 2.60
C ASN A 91 -1.44 10.27 1.22
N GLY A 92 -1.68 9.52 0.15
CA GLY A 92 -1.82 10.04 -1.21
C GLY A 92 -2.97 11.04 -1.33
N ILE A 93 -4.13 10.80 -0.70
CA ILE A 93 -5.25 11.74 -0.64
C ILE A 93 -4.79 13.08 -0.03
N ASN A 94 -4.10 13.03 1.11
CA ASN A 94 -3.59 14.23 1.77
C ASN A 94 -2.61 15.00 0.87
N THR A 95 -1.67 14.31 0.26
CA THR A 95 -0.67 14.90 -0.64
C THR A 95 -1.33 15.47 -1.90
N PHE A 96 -2.27 14.74 -2.48
CA PHE A 96 -3.04 15.19 -3.65
C PHE A 96 -3.77 16.50 -3.36
N CYS A 97 -4.54 16.56 -2.26
CA CYS A 97 -5.30 17.76 -1.91
C CYS A 97 -4.41 19.00 -1.67
N MET A 98 -3.21 18.80 -1.14
CA MET A 98 -2.23 19.89 -1.00
C MET A 98 -1.64 20.32 -2.35
N THR A 99 -1.22 19.37 -3.17
CA THR A 99 -0.54 19.64 -4.45
C THR A 99 -1.48 20.31 -5.48
N TRP A 100 -2.75 19.90 -5.49
CA TRP A 100 -3.75 20.47 -6.41
C TRP A 100 -4.46 21.72 -5.87
N GLY A 101 -4.00 22.26 -4.73
CA GLY A 101 -4.55 23.49 -4.19
C GLY A 101 -5.97 23.36 -3.60
N ILE A 102 -6.43 22.15 -3.30
CA ILE A 102 -7.74 21.93 -2.65
C ILE A 102 -7.66 22.32 -1.17
N ALA A 103 -6.52 22.07 -0.54
CA ALA A 103 -6.27 22.36 0.88
C ALA A 103 -5.18 23.41 1.02
N LEU A 104 -5.54 24.69 0.83
CA LEU A 104 -4.59 25.82 0.87
C LEU A 104 -4.33 26.35 2.29
N THR A 105 -5.34 26.33 3.16
CA THR A 105 -5.23 26.88 4.50
C THR A 105 -4.79 25.82 5.52
N PRO A 106 -4.10 26.21 6.62
CA PRO A 106 -3.74 25.27 7.69
C PRO A 106 -4.93 24.51 8.26
N THR A 107 -6.10 25.15 8.31
CA THR A 107 -7.34 24.52 8.79
C THR A 107 -7.86 23.47 7.82
N SER A 108 -7.85 23.75 6.51
CA SER A 108 -8.25 22.76 5.49
C SER A 108 -7.28 21.59 5.43
N GLN A 109 -5.98 21.84 5.56
CA GLN A 109 -4.97 20.79 5.62
C GLN A 109 -5.16 19.86 6.82
N LYS A 110 -5.50 20.40 7.99
CA LYS A 110 -5.86 19.58 9.17
C LYS A 110 -7.07 18.68 8.90
N LYS A 111 -8.13 19.22 8.29
CA LYS A 111 -9.33 18.45 7.96
C LYS A 111 -9.03 17.31 6.98
N VAL A 112 -8.27 17.58 5.92
CA VAL A 112 -7.86 16.56 4.94
C VAL A 112 -7.00 15.49 5.60
N ARG A 113 -6.08 15.88 6.47
CA ARG A 113 -5.24 14.92 7.20
C ARG A 113 -6.09 14.02 8.12
N SER A 114 -7.05 14.56 8.84
CA SER A 114 -7.97 13.78 9.67
C SER A 114 -8.84 12.84 8.83
N PHE A 115 -9.32 13.30 7.68
CA PHE A 115 -10.06 12.47 6.74
C PHE A 115 -9.19 11.33 6.19
N SER A 116 -7.98 11.61 5.75
CA SER A 116 -7.02 10.60 5.27
C SER A 116 -6.71 9.55 6.35
N PHE A 117 -6.58 9.99 7.60
CA PHE A 117 -6.38 9.06 8.72
C PHE A 117 -7.60 8.17 8.97
N LEU A 118 -8.80 8.71 8.88
CA LEU A 118 -10.04 7.93 8.98
C LEU A 118 -10.12 6.88 7.86
N VAL A 119 -9.82 7.28 6.62
CA VAL A 119 -9.74 6.37 5.46
C VAL A 119 -8.72 5.27 5.71
N PHE A 120 -7.56 5.60 6.24
CA PHE A 120 -6.53 4.62 6.61
C PHE A 120 -7.06 3.57 7.60
N ILE A 121 -7.73 3.99 8.66
CA ILE A 121 -8.29 3.07 9.67
C ILE A 121 -9.36 2.15 9.04
N ILE A 122 -10.30 2.71 8.29
CA ILE A 122 -11.38 1.94 7.67
C ILE A 122 -10.83 0.90 6.69
N LEU A 123 -9.93 1.31 5.81
CA LEU A 123 -9.36 0.41 4.82
C LEU A 123 -8.47 -0.67 5.46
N THR A 124 -7.71 -0.31 6.50
CA THR A 124 -6.90 -1.28 7.26
C THR A 124 -7.80 -2.33 7.91
N ALA A 125 -8.86 -1.91 8.60
CA ALA A 125 -9.81 -2.83 9.24
C ALA A 125 -10.47 -3.75 8.21
N SER A 126 -10.95 -3.21 7.08
CA SER A 126 -11.55 -4.00 6.00
C SER A 126 -10.57 -5.00 5.40
N ALA A 127 -9.33 -4.59 5.19
CA ALA A 127 -8.31 -5.45 4.62
C ALA A 127 -7.91 -6.60 5.56
N PHE A 128 -7.77 -6.32 6.85
CA PHE A 128 -7.50 -7.39 7.84
C PHE A 128 -8.68 -8.34 8.00
N TYR A 129 -9.91 -7.83 7.94
CA TYR A 129 -11.09 -8.68 7.92
C TYR A 129 -11.08 -9.63 6.71
N ALA A 130 -10.75 -9.12 5.53
CA ALA A 130 -10.64 -9.94 4.31
C ALA A 130 -9.50 -10.98 4.41
N LEU A 131 -8.34 -10.60 4.94
CA LEU A 131 -7.22 -11.53 5.14
C LEU A 131 -7.56 -12.63 6.15
N ALA A 132 -8.26 -12.29 7.22
CA ALA A 132 -8.69 -13.27 8.24
C ALA A 132 -9.67 -14.32 7.67
N ALA A 133 -10.40 -13.99 6.62
CA ALA A 133 -11.29 -14.94 5.95
C ALA A 133 -10.56 -15.97 5.07
N ILE A 134 -9.27 -15.70 4.73
CA ILE A 134 -8.45 -16.57 3.88
C ILE A 134 -7.49 -17.43 4.73
N TRP A 135 -7.18 -17.01 5.94
CA TRP A 135 -6.22 -17.69 6.86
C TRP A 135 -6.90 -18.77 7.64
#